data_29ee7d90d15ffde4b26e4df0dc55a0ae
#
_entry.id   29ee7d90d15ffde4b26e4df0dc55a0ae
#
_cell.length_a   1.000
_cell.length_b   1.000
_cell.length_c   1.000
_cell.angle_alpha   90.00
_cell.angle_beta   90.00
_cell.angle_gamma   90.00
#
_symmetry.space_group_name_H-M   'P 1'
#
loop_
_entity.id
_entity.type
_entity.pdbx_description
1 polymer ?
#
loop_
_entity_poly.entity_id
_entity_poly.type
_entity_poly.pdbx_seq_one_letter_code
_entity_poly.pdbx_strand_id
1 'polypeptide(L)'
;MTVREFVDEHYRHFNAGTVSGAARSLTGFLSEGGQLFLTLAGAMSTAEIGRSLAQMIRTGHVAAISCTGANLEEDVFNLLAHDAYVKVPSHEDLSPEDDFQLFERHLNRVTDVCIPEEEAIRKLEHRLMKVWSVAQAEGESLLPHQYLYRLLTSGALKDEYQGDPSNSWVLAAAEVDLPLYVPGWEDSTLGNIFAARCSQGKLSPDIVLSGTHYMTDLMSFYQGANTPLAFLQSGGGIAGDFPICVVPLLHQDLGETEVELWSWFCQITDATASFGGYSGAPPNEKISWGKLGIDTPKFNIQSDATIVLPLLFGYVLDL
;
A
#
# COMPACT_ATOMS: atom_id res chain seq x y z
N MET A 1 24.92 11.34 12.04
CA MET A 1 24.55 11.53 10.62
C MET A 1 23.16 11.00 10.47
N THR A 2 22.20 11.87 10.20
CA THR A 2 20.79 11.49 9.91
C THR A 2 20.68 10.94 8.49
N VAL A 3 19.53 10.31 8.15
CA VAL A 3 19.25 9.88 6.77
C VAL A 3 19.31 11.07 5.81
N ARG A 4 18.82 12.22 6.25
CA ARG A 4 18.87 13.49 5.48
C ARG A 4 20.29 13.90 5.17
N GLU A 5 21.15 14.00 6.17
CA GLU A 5 22.56 14.33 6.00
C GLU A 5 23.27 13.35 5.06
N PHE A 6 23.02 12.04 5.24
CA PHE A 6 23.59 11.00 4.40
C PHE A 6 23.19 11.14 2.94
N VAL A 7 21.90 11.30 2.67
CA VAL A 7 21.36 11.45 1.30
C VAL A 7 21.88 12.75 0.67
N ASP A 8 21.92 13.85 1.41
CA ASP A 8 22.39 15.14 0.90
C ASP A 8 23.88 15.13 0.55
N GLU A 9 24.71 14.39 1.28
CA GLU A 9 26.13 14.30 1.04
C GLU A 9 26.47 13.31 -0.09
N HIS A 10 25.83 12.11 -0.10
CA HIS A 10 26.30 10.99 -0.93
C HIS A 10 25.48 10.75 -2.18
N TYR A 11 24.19 11.16 -2.25
CA TYR A 11 23.29 10.91 -3.38
C TYR A 11 23.37 12.04 -4.42
N ARG A 12 24.39 11.99 -5.29
CA ARG A 12 24.79 13.13 -6.13
C ARG A 12 24.27 13.06 -7.56
N HIS A 13 24.24 11.90 -8.20
CA HIS A 13 23.99 11.75 -9.64
C HIS A 13 23.15 10.52 -9.94
N PHE A 14 22.65 10.41 -11.18
CA PHE A 14 21.82 9.30 -11.67
C PHE A 14 20.59 9.07 -10.78
N ASN A 15 20.18 7.82 -10.59
CA ASN A 15 19.05 7.50 -9.71
C ASN A 15 19.23 8.01 -8.29
N ALA A 16 20.43 7.97 -7.73
CA ALA A 16 20.71 8.51 -6.40
C ALA A 16 20.45 10.03 -6.35
N GLY A 17 20.87 10.78 -7.37
CA GLY A 17 20.56 12.21 -7.50
C GLY A 17 19.05 12.46 -7.63
N THR A 18 18.32 11.58 -8.34
CA THR A 18 16.87 11.66 -8.43
C THR A 18 16.19 11.39 -7.08
N VAL A 19 16.68 10.41 -6.30
CA VAL A 19 16.21 10.16 -4.92
C VAL A 19 16.39 11.38 -4.05
N SER A 20 17.59 11.99 -4.03
CA SER A 20 17.87 13.22 -3.28
C SER A 20 16.96 14.39 -3.72
N GLY A 21 16.78 14.57 -5.02
CA GLY A 21 15.87 15.60 -5.56
C GLY A 21 14.42 15.38 -5.14
N ALA A 22 13.93 14.15 -5.26
CA ALA A 22 12.56 13.77 -4.86
C ALA A 22 12.35 13.96 -3.35
N ALA A 23 13.33 13.53 -2.52
CA ALA A 23 13.25 13.64 -1.07
C ALA A 23 13.15 15.10 -0.60
N ARG A 24 14.03 15.98 -1.14
CA ARG A 24 13.99 17.42 -0.84
C ARG A 24 12.68 18.06 -1.29
N SER A 25 12.25 17.75 -2.52
CA SER A 25 11.03 18.31 -3.10
C SER A 25 9.78 17.85 -2.32
N LEU A 26 9.69 16.57 -1.95
CA LEU A 26 8.60 16.05 -1.13
C LEU A 26 8.59 16.70 0.26
N THR A 27 9.75 16.82 0.92
CA THR A 27 9.86 17.47 2.23
C THR A 27 9.38 18.92 2.17
N GLY A 28 9.79 19.67 1.13
CA GLY A 28 9.28 21.03 0.90
C GLY A 28 7.77 21.08 0.71
N PHE A 29 7.24 20.22 -0.16
CA PHE A 29 5.81 20.12 -0.44
C PHE A 29 4.98 19.85 0.84
N LEU A 30 5.43 18.89 1.66
CA LEU A 30 4.75 18.56 2.92
C LEU A 30 4.87 19.70 3.95
N SER A 31 6.01 20.40 4.02
CA SER A 31 6.21 21.54 4.92
C SER A 31 5.36 22.77 4.54
N GLU A 32 4.95 22.90 3.30
CA GLU A 32 4.05 23.90 2.77
C GLU A 32 2.56 23.56 2.96
N GLY A 33 2.26 22.44 3.64
CA GLY A 33 0.90 22.00 3.96
C GLY A 33 0.28 21.04 2.96
N GLY A 34 1.05 20.55 1.99
CA GLY A 34 0.64 19.46 1.12
C GLY A 34 0.58 18.12 1.87
N GLN A 35 -0.14 17.15 1.33
CA GLN A 35 -0.24 15.80 1.88
C GLN A 35 0.06 14.74 0.82
N LEU A 36 0.47 13.55 1.28
CA LEU A 36 0.89 12.44 0.43
C LEU A 36 -0.25 11.46 0.20
N PHE A 37 -0.57 11.19 -1.06
CA PHE A 37 -1.27 9.99 -1.49
C PHE A 37 -0.23 8.96 -1.92
N LEU A 38 -0.15 7.84 -1.20
CA LEU A 38 0.82 6.79 -1.45
C LEU A 38 0.18 5.60 -2.15
N THR A 39 0.91 4.97 -3.10
CA THR A 39 0.48 3.68 -3.66
C THR A 39 1.52 2.60 -3.42
N LEU A 40 1.06 1.41 -3.04
CA LEU A 40 1.88 0.25 -2.74
C LEU A 40 1.47 -0.92 -3.63
N ALA A 41 2.24 -1.19 -4.67
CA ALA A 41 2.10 -2.39 -5.49
C ALA A 41 2.92 -3.56 -4.89
N GLY A 42 2.73 -4.75 -5.43
CA GLY A 42 3.45 -5.94 -4.98
C GLY A 42 3.14 -6.31 -3.52
N ALA A 43 4.19 -6.62 -2.75
CA ALA A 43 4.13 -7.13 -1.37
C ALA A 43 5.12 -6.40 -0.46
N MET A 44 5.07 -5.06 -0.44
CA MET A 44 5.98 -4.21 0.34
C MET A 44 5.84 -4.44 1.86
N SER A 45 4.68 -4.89 2.30
CA SER A 45 4.42 -5.18 3.72
C SER A 45 5.25 -6.35 4.23
N THR A 46 5.47 -7.38 3.41
CA THR A 46 6.37 -8.49 3.76
C THR A 46 7.82 -8.04 3.88
N ALA A 47 8.22 -6.99 3.15
CA ALA A 47 9.52 -6.32 3.33
C ALA A 47 9.56 -5.37 4.55
N GLU A 48 8.58 -5.40 5.42
CA GLU A 48 8.46 -4.58 6.63
C GLU A 48 8.53 -3.06 6.37
N ILE A 49 7.98 -2.57 5.25
CA ILE A 49 7.94 -1.13 4.93
C ILE A 49 7.21 -0.32 6.03
N GLY A 50 6.36 -0.97 6.80
CA GLY A 50 5.66 -0.38 7.93
C GLY A 50 6.56 0.31 8.95
N ARG A 51 7.83 -0.14 9.11
CA ARG A 51 8.79 0.45 10.05
C ARG A 51 9.02 1.95 9.84
N SER A 52 8.92 2.42 8.61
CA SER A 52 9.00 3.86 8.28
C SER A 52 7.65 4.45 7.90
N LEU A 53 6.78 3.70 7.21
CA LEU A 53 5.48 4.18 6.76
C LEU A 53 4.52 4.46 7.92
N ALA A 54 4.49 3.62 8.95
CA ALA A 54 3.61 3.83 10.11
C ALA A 54 3.86 5.18 10.79
N GLN A 55 5.13 5.62 10.84
CA GLN A 55 5.49 6.92 11.39
C GLN A 55 5.04 8.06 10.46
N MET A 56 5.18 7.93 9.13
CA MET A 56 4.65 8.90 8.17
C MET A 56 3.14 9.10 8.32
N ILE A 57 2.39 8.02 8.59
CA ILE A 57 0.94 8.07 8.84
C ILE A 57 0.66 8.79 10.15
N ARG A 58 1.27 8.37 11.27
CA ARG A 58 1.02 8.95 12.60
C ARG A 58 1.41 10.41 12.72
N THR A 59 2.36 10.88 11.91
CA THR A 59 2.72 12.30 11.84
C THR A 59 1.84 13.12 10.92
N GLY A 60 0.82 12.52 10.27
CA GLY A 60 -0.15 13.21 9.43
C GLY A 60 0.36 13.60 8.03
N HIS A 61 1.48 13.05 7.60
CA HIS A 61 2.01 13.32 6.26
C HIS A 61 1.26 12.60 5.15
N VAL A 62 0.57 11.49 5.46
CA VAL A 62 -0.17 10.67 4.51
C VAL A 62 -1.66 10.98 4.59
N ALA A 63 -2.26 11.36 3.47
CA ALA A 63 -3.70 11.64 3.35
C ALA A 63 -4.51 10.39 3.02
N ALA A 64 -3.95 9.49 2.20
CA ALA A 64 -4.58 8.23 1.79
C ALA A 64 -3.55 7.26 1.23
N ILE A 65 -3.93 5.99 1.17
CA ILE A 65 -3.12 4.92 0.56
C ILE A 65 -3.98 4.11 -0.39
N SER A 66 -3.42 3.74 -1.55
CA SER A 66 -3.93 2.68 -2.41
C SER A 66 -2.95 1.52 -2.46
N CYS A 67 -3.40 0.31 -2.23
CA CYS A 67 -2.50 -0.84 -2.17
C CYS A 67 -3.11 -2.11 -2.76
N THR A 68 -2.27 -3.11 -3.00
CA THR A 68 -2.70 -4.48 -3.28
C THR A 68 -3.34 -5.11 -2.03
N GLY A 69 -4.16 -6.13 -2.22
CA GLY A 69 -4.67 -6.93 -1.11
C GLY A 69 -3.55 -7.59 -0.30
N ALA A 70 -2.47 -8.03 -0.96
CA ALA A 70 -1.28 -8.57 -0.31
C ALA A 70 -0.65 -7.56 0.68
N ASN A 71 -0.49 -6.30 0.28
CA ASN A 71 0.04 -5.28 1.20
C ASN A 71 -0.84 -5.06 2.42
N LEU A 72 -2.17 -5.11 2.24
CA LEU A 72 -3.12 -4.94 3.34
C LEU A 72 -3.03 -6.08 4.36
N GLU A 73 -2.98 -7.34 3.89
CA GLU A 73 -3.02 -8.50 4.77
C GLU A 73 -1.68 -8.86 5.39
N GLU A 74 -0.57 -8.73 4.63
CA GLU A 74 0.75 -9.16 5.06
C GLU A 74 1.33 -8.31 6.20
N ASP A 75 0.98 -7.02 6.30
CA ASP A 75 1.32 -6.19 7.46
C ASP A 75 0.69 -6.74 8.74
N VAL A 76 -0.58 -7.16 8.66
CA VAL A 76 -1.30 -7.75 9.79
C VAL A 76 -0.81 -9.18 10.09
N PHE A 77 -0.46 -9.96 9.06
CA PHE A 77 0.17 -11.27 9.26
C PHE A 77 1.49 -11.12 10.03
N ASN A 78 2.35 -10.18 9.63
CA ASN A 78 3.60 -9.90 10.34
C ASN A 78 3.33 -9.46 11.78
N LEU A 79 2.37 -8.57 12.01
CA LEU A 79 2.00 -8.13 13.36
C LEU A 79 1.59 -9.30 14.27
N LEU A 80 0.88 -10.31 13.73
CA LEU A 80 0.36 -11.44 14.50
C LEU A 80 1.33 -12.61 14.64
N ALA A 81 2.30 -12.76 13.73
CA ALA A 81 3.10 -13.97 13.62
C ALA A 81 4.59 -13.71 13.37
N HIS A 82 5.08 -12.52 13.68
CA HIS A 82 6.47 -12.09 13.41
C HIS A 82 7.52 -13.12 13.80
N ASP A 83 7.39 -13.73 14.98
CA ASP A 83 8.35 -14.68 15.52
C ASP A 83 8.31 -16.06 14.82
N ALA A 84 7.27 -16.32 14.05
CA ALA A 84 7.09 -17.56 13.30
C ALA A 84 7.52 -17.45 11.81
N TYR A 85 7.85 -16.24 11.35
CA TYR A 85 8.38 -16.02 9.99
C TYR A 85 9.75 -16.70 9.84
N VAL A 86 9.97 -17.31 8.69
CA VAL A 86 11.20 -18.06 8.40
C VAL A 86 11.97 -17.35 7.29
N LYS A 87 13.20 -16.91 7.58
CA LYS A 87 14.11 -16.35 6.57
C LYS A 87 14.77 -17.46 5.74
N VAL A 88 14.89 -17.21 4.44
CA VAL A 88 15.54 -18.09 3.46
C VAL A 88 16.65 -17.32 2.75
N PRO A 89 17.84 -17.16 3.39
CA PRO A 89 18.90 -16.28 2.87
C PRO A 89 19.43 -16.65 1.48
N SER A 90 19.38 -17.94 1.12
CA SER A 90 19.85 -18.46 -0.18
C SER A 90 18.68 -18.77 -1.11
N HIS A 91 17.63 -17.95 -1.10
CA HIS A 91 16.40 -18.22 -1.86
C HIS A 91 16.62 -18.36 -3.39
N GLU A 92 17.67 -17.74 -3.93
CA GLU A 92 18.03 -17.84 -5.36
C GLU A 92 18.56 -19.24 -5.75
N ASP A 93 19.08 -20.00 -4.79
CA ASP A 93 19.67 -21.33 -4.99
C ASP A 93 18.66 -22.47 -4.72
N LEU A 94 17.42 -22.17 -4.33
CA LEU A 94 16.41 -23.17 -4.03
C LEU A 94 16.02 -23.98 -5.27
N SER A 95 16.00 -25.30 -5.13
CA SER A 95 15.44 -26.21 -6.10
C SER A 95 13.91 -26.27 -6.00
N PRO A 96 13.19 -26.78 -7.03
CA PRO A 96 11.77 -27.04 -6.93
C PRO A 96 11.38 -27.94 -5.76
N GLU A 97 12.24 -28.89 -5.40
CA GLU A 97 12.07 -29.80 -4.26
C GLU A 97 12.15 -29.06 -2.93
N ASP A 98 13.03 -28.07 -2.80
CA ASP A 98 13.12 -27.23 -1.60
C ASP A 98 11.85 -26.41 -1.41
N ASP A 99 11.32 -25.77 -2.46
CA ASP A 99 10.04 -25.06 -2.41
C ASP A 99 8.87 -25.99 -2.09
N PHE A 100 8.89 -27.23 -2.60
CA PHE A 100 7.88 -28.24 -2.25
C PHE A 100 7.95 -28.63 -0.76
N GLN A 101 9.14 -28.73 -0.18
CA GLN A 101 9.30 -28.98 1.26
C GLN A 101 8.78 -27.82 2.12
N LEU A 102 8.91 -26.57 1.65
CA LEU A 102 8.30 -25.42 2.32
C LEU A 102 6.77 -25.54 2.29
N PHE A 103 6.19 -25.92 1.16
CA PHE A 103 4.75 -26.17 1.04
C PHE A 103 4.27 -27.27 2.01
N GLU A 104 4.97 -28.40 2.11
CA GLU A 104 4.62 -29.48 3.06
C GLU A 104 4.71 -29.05 4.53
N ARG A 105 5.51 -28.02 4.81
CA ARG A 105 5.63 -27.40 6.14
C ARG A 105 4.66 -26.23 6.38
N HIS A 106 3.73 -25.99 5.47
CA HIS A 106 2.78 -24.87 5.52
C HIS A 106 3.47 -23.49 5.62
N LEU A 107 4.55 -23.32 4.84
CA LEU A 107 5.31 -22.08 4.73
C LEU A 107 5.17 -21.51 3.33
N ASN A 108 4.56 -20.34 3.22
CA ASN A 108 4.31 -19.66 1.96
C ASN A 108 5.45 -18.66 1.68
N ARG A 109 6.33 -19.01 0.73
CA ARG A 109 7.53 -18.21 0.45
C ARG A 109 7.21 -16.96 -0.37
N VAL A 110 7.68 -15.81 0.12
CA VAL A 110 7.76 -14.55 -0.62
C VAL A 110 9.22 -14.14 -0.68
N THR A 111 9.87 -14.39 -1.79
CA THR A 111 11.30 -14.16 -2.06
C THR A 111 12.20 -14.84 -1.00
N ASP A 112 12.74 -14.10 -0.04
CA ASP A 112 13.69 -14.55 0.98
C ASP A 112 13.08 -14.79 2.36
N VAL A 113 11.75 -14.77 2.45
CA VAL A 113 11.01 -14.97 3.70
C VAL A 113 9.78 -15.83 3.47
N CYS A 114 9.39 -16.62 4.46
CA CYS A 114 8.18 -17.44 4.43
C CYS A 114 7.17 -16.94 5.46
N ILE A 115 5.92 -16.78 5.01
CA ILE A 115 4.75 -16.50 5.84
C ILE A 115 4.20 -17.84 6.34
N PRO A 116 4.09 -18.06 7.66
CA PRO A 116 3.53 -19.30 8.20
C PRO A 116 2.00 -19.32 8.01
N GLU A 117 1.50 -20.42 7.45
CA GLU A 117 0.07 -20.57 7.13
C GLU A 117 -0.79 -20.51 8.39
N GLU A 118 -0.48 -21.31 9.40
CA GLU A 118 -1.33 -21.46 10.60
C GLU A 118 -1.24 -20.24 11.53
N GLU A 119 -0.03 -19.78 11.81
CA GLU A 119 0.22 -18.72 12.79
C GLU A 119 -0.18 -17.33 12.27
N ALA A 120 -0.13 -17.11 10.95
CA ALA A 120 -0.48 -15.84 10.34
C ALA A 120 -1.86 -15.90 9.66
N ILE A 121 -1.97 -16.68 8.58
CA ILE A 121 -3.13 -16.64 7.68
C ILE A 121 -4.36 -17.20 8.37
N ARG A 122 -4.30 -18.42 8.91
CA ARG A 122 -5.45 -19.07 9.55
C ARG A 122 -5.84 -18.38 10.84
N LYS A 123 -4.88 -17.87 11.58
CA LYS A 123 -5.13 -17.07 12.79
C LYS A 123 -5.94 -15.81 12.47
N LEU A 124 -5.54 -15.04 11.45
CA LEU A 124 -6.27 -13.85 11.03
C LEU A 124 -7.65 -14.21 10.45
N GLU A 125 -7.73 -15.24 9.60
CA GLU A 125 -9.02 -15.76 9.09
C GLU A 125 -10.01 -16.02 10.23
N HIS A 126 -9.56 -16.76 11.27
CA HIS A 126 -10.44 -17.09 12.39
C HIS A 126 -11.01 -15.84 13.08
N ARG A 127 -10.23 -14.76 13.16
CA ARG A 127 -10.67 -13.50 13.74
C ARG A 127 -11.63 -12.75 12.81
N LEU A 128 -11.30 -12.67 11.51
CA LEU A 128 -12.13 -12.01 10.51
C LEU A 128 -13.47 -12.73 10.29
N MET A 129 -13.51 -14.05 10.36
CA MET A 129 -14.78 -14.80 10.28
C MET A 129 -15.81 -14.32 11.30
N LYS A 130 -15.40 -13.93 12.50
CA LYS A 130 -16.30 -13.37 13.51
C LYS A 130 -16.81 -11.99 13.09
N VAL A 131 -15.92 -11.13 12.58
CA VAL A 131 -16.28 -9.78 12.13
C VAL A 131 -17.22 -9.83 10.94
N TRP A 132 -16.92 -10.68 9.94
CA TRP A 132 -17.78 -10.90 8.78
C TRP A 132 -19.16 -11.46 9.15
N SER A 133 -19.20 -12.43 10.08
CA SER A 133 -20.47 -13.03 10.52
C SER A 133 -21.33 -12.01 11.27
N VAL A 134 -20.75 -11.11 12.05
CA VAL A 134 -21.50 -10.03 12.73
C VAL A 134 -22.05 -9.06 11.69
N ALA A 135 -21.24 -8.57 10.76
CA ALA A 135 -21.68 -7.67 9.70
C ALA A 135 -22.82 -8.28 8.88
N GLN A 136 -22.70 -9.57 8.52
CA GLN A 136 -23.78 -10.28 7.82
C GLN A 136 -25.08 -10.34 8.63
N ALA A 137 -24.99 -10.61 9.94
CA ALA A 137 -26.16 -10.68 10.80
C ALA A 137 -26.83 -9.32 11.00
N GLU A 138 -26.05 -8.24 10.96
CA GLU A 138 -26.52 -6.85 11.07
C GLU A 138 -26.94 -6.25 9.72
N GLY A 139 -26.73 -6.96 8.62
CA GLY A 139 -27.06 -6.50 7.26
C GLY A 139 -26.13 -5.38 6.79
N GLU A 140 -24.92 -5.30 7.33
CA GLU A 140 -23.91 -4.33 6.94
C GLU A 140 -23.09 -4.83 5.74
N SER A 141 -22.73 -3.88 4.86
CA SER A 141 -21.78 -4.10 3.77
C SER A 141 -20.66 -3.08 3.88
N LEU A 142 -19.41 -3.54 3.96
CA LEU A 142 -18.24 -2.70 4.19
C LEU A 142 -17.19 -2.90 3.08
N LEU A 143 -16.32 -1.92 2.93
CA LEU A 143 -15.11 -2.05 2.10
C LEU A 143 -14.12 -3.03 2.77
N PRO A 144 -13.33 -3.78 2.01
CA PRO A 144 -12.42 -4.80 2.54
C PRO A 144 -11.55 -4.35 3.71
N HIS A 145 -10.92 -3.18 3.60
CA HIS A 145 -10.05 -2.66 4.66
C HIS A 145 -10.81 -2.32 5.95
N GLN A 146 -12.08 -1.93 5.87
CA GLN A 146 -12.88 -1.54 7.04
C GLN A 146 -13.12 -2.72 7.98
N TYR A 147 -13.15 -3.95 7.47
CA TYR A 147 -13.20 -5.15 8.31
C TYR A 147 -11.93 -5.31 9.15
N LEU A 148 -10.76 -5.07 8.55
CA LEU A 148 -9.48 -5.09 9.27
C LEU A 148 -9.38 -3.94 10.26
N TYR A 149 -9.78 -2.73 9.89
CA TYR A 149 -9.81 -1.59 10.79
C TYR A 149 -10.69 -1.86 12.01
N ARG A 150 -11.91 -2.38 11.79
CA ARG A 150 -12.82 -2.77 12.88
C ARG A 150 -12.17 -3.81 13.81
N LEU A 151 -11.50 -4.81 13.27
CA LEU A 151 -10.81 -5.83 14.05
C LEU A 151 -9.64 -5.25 14.85
N LEU A 152 -8.79 -4.45 14.23
CA LEU A 152 -7.60 -3.86 14.86
C LEU A 152 -7.98 -2.85 15.96
N THR A 153 -8.94 -1.97 15.68
CA THR A 153 -9.38 -0.94 16.64
C THR A 153 -10.22 -1.49 17.79
N SER A 154 -10.83 -2.68 17.64
CA SER A 154 -11.56 -3.35 18.72
C SER A 154 -10.67 -3.73 19.93
N GLY A 155 -9.36 -3.79 19.74
CA GLY A 155 -8.39 -4.27 20.72
C GLY A 155 -8.36 -5.79 20.91
N ALA A 156 -9.18 -6.56 20.17
CA ALA A 156 -9.30 -8.02 20.33
C ALA A 156 -8.01 -8.78 19.97
N LEU A 157 -7.07 -8.14 19.28
CA LEU A 157 -5.79 -8.75 18.87
C LEU A 157 -4.59 -8.29 19.72
N LYS A 158 -4.75 -7.31 20.63
CA LYS A 158 -3.60 -6.69 21.32
C LYS A 158 -2.69 -7.68 22.06
N ASP A 159 -3.28 -8.68 22.69
CA ASP A 159 -2.53 -9.70 23.44
C ASP A 159 -1.91 -10.78 22.52
N GLU A 160 -2.17 -10.71 21.21
CA GLU A 160 -1.71 -11.68 20.22
C GLU A 160 -0.58 -11.12 19.32
N TYR A 161 -0.24 -9.85 19.47
CA TYR A 161 0.82 -9.22 18.67
C TYR A 161 2.18 -9.82 19.04
N GLN A 162 2.90 -10.27 18.03
CA GLN A 162 4.30 -10.71 18.11
C GLN A 162 5.22 -9.63 17.53
N GLY A 163 4.77 -8.96 16.45
CA GLY A 163 5.45 -7.79 15.92
C GLY A 163 5.22 -6.54 16.77
N ASP A 164 6.13 -5.57 16.66
CA ASP A 164 5.96 -4.26 17.31
C ASP A 164 4.82 -3.48 16.66
N PRO A 165 3.73 -3.14 17.41
CA PRO A 165 2.60 -2.38 16.87
C PRO A 165 2.98 -1.02 16.28
N SER A 166 4.09 -0.42 16.75
CA SER A 166 4.58 0.84 16.21
C SER A 166 5.02 0.74 14.74
N ASN A 167 5.38 -0.46 14.30
CA ASN A 167 5.85 -0.76 12.95
C ASN A 167 4.75 -1.25 11.99
N SER A 168 3.52 -1.45 12.44
CA SER A 168 2.41 -1.81 11.56
C SER A 168 1.79 -0.55 10.95
N TRP A 169 1.87 -0.43 9.63
CA TRP A 169 1.27 0.70 8.93
C TRP A 169 -0.26 0.55 8.80
N VAL A 170 -0.78 -0.68 8.71
CA VAL A 170 -2.24 -0.91 8.69
C VAL A 170 -2.86 -0.58 10.03
N LEU A 171 -2.19 -0.93 11.14
CA LEU A 171 -2.64 -0.50 12.47
C LEU A 171 -2.58 1.03 12.61
N ALA A 172 -1.50 1.67 12.17
CA ALA A 172 -1.39 3.14 12.18
C ALA A 172 -2.49 3.80 11.34
N ALA A 173 -2.82 3.23 10.18
CA ALA A 173 -3.91 3.70 9.34
C ALA A 173 -5.28 3.53 10.02
N ALA A 174 -5.52 2.39 10.67
CA ALA A 174 -6.74 2.13 11.43
C ALA A 174 -6.92 3.07 12.63
N GLU A 175 -5.82 3.42 13.31
CA GLU A 175 -5.83 4.35 14.47
C GLU A 175 -6.33 5.75 14.12
N VAL A 176 -6.11 6.19 12.87
CA VAL A 176 -6.50 7.53 12.39
C VAL A 176 -7.63 7.49 11.36
N ASP A 177 -8.23 6.32 11.13
CA ASP A 177 -9.25 6.08 10.10
C ASP A 177 -8.81 6.60 8.73
N LEU A 178 -7.56 6.29 8.34
CA LEU A 178 -6.95 6.75 7.10
C LEU A 178 -7.72 6.20 5.90
N PRO A 179 -8.12 7.02 4.91
CA PRO A 179 -8.69 6.52 3.65
C PRO A 179 -7.77 5.50 2.97
N LEU A 180 -8.30 4.31 2.73
CA LEU A 180 -7.54 3.19 2.16
C LEU A 180 -8.31 2.55 1.00
N TYR A 181 -7.63 2.37 -0.12
CA TYR A 181 -8.18 1.81 -1.35
C TYR A 181 -7.46 0.53 -1.70
N VAL A 182 -8.22 -0.56 -1.87
CA VAL A 182 -7.67 -1.89 -2.21
C VAL A 182 -8.39 -2.43 -3.45
N PRO A 183 -8.13 -1.82 -4.62
CA PRO A 183 -8.75 -2.27 -5.86
C PRO A 183 -8.29 -3.70 -6.19
N GLY A 184 -9.24 -4.56 -6.61
CA GLY A 184 -8.93 -5.95 -6.89
C GLY A 184 -8.55 -6.76 -5.64
N TRP A 185 -9.16 -6.45 -4.49
CA TRP A 185 -8.93 -7.17 -3.24
C TRP A 185 -9.10 -8.69 -3.36
N GLU A 186 -9.91 -9.13 -4.30
CA GLU A 186 -10.12 -10.55 -4.63
C GLU A 186 -8.82 -11.26 -5.02
N ASP A 187 -7.82 -10.52 -5.52
CA ASP A 187 -6.45 -11.00 -5.77
C ASP A 187 -5.59 -10.87 -4.49
N SER A 188 -6.03 -11.58 -3.45
CA SER A 188 -5.31 -11.69 -2.16
C SER A 188 -5.69 -12.96 -1.43
N THR A 189 -4.91 -13.33 -0.42
CA THR A 189 -5.18 -14.51 0.42
C THR A 189 -6.52 -14.37 1.15
N LEU A 190 -6.78 -13.23 1.79
CA LEU A 190 -8.03 -12.96 2.48
C LEU A 190 -9.23 -12.88 1.53
N GLY A 191 -9.04 -12.31 0.33
CA GLY A 191 -10.06 -12.29 -0.71
C GLY A 191 -10.45 -13.69 -1.17
N ASN A 192 -9.46 -14.55 -1.39
CA ASN A 192 -9.68 -15.96 -1.74
C ASN A 192 -10.36 -16.73 -0.60
N ILE A 193 -9.95 -16.52 0.64
CA ILE A 193 -10.58 -17.12 1.82
C ILE A 193 -12.04 -16.69 1.91
N PHE A 194 -12.33 -15.40 1.77
CA PHE A 194 -13.70 -14.88 1.78
C PHE A 194 -14.55 -15.54 0.70
N ALA A 195 -14.06 -15.60 -0.55
CA ALA A 195 -14.76 -16.28 -1.65
C ALA A 195 -15.02 -17.76 -1.35
N ALA A 196 -14.06 -18.47 -0.74
CA ALA A 196 -14.23 -19.85 -0.32
C ALA A 196 -15.34 -19.99 0.75
N ARG A 197 -15.44 -19.07 1.69
CA ARG A 197 -16.49 -19.07 2.72
C ARG A 197 -17.87 -18.76 2.12
N CYS A 198 -17.92 -17.88 1.12
CA CYS A 198 -19.15 -17.64 0.35
C CYS A 198 -19.58 -18.89 -0.42
N SER A 199 -18.67 -19.57 -1.11
CA SER A 199 -18.98 -20.81 -1.85
C SER A 199 -19.47 -21.95 -0.95
N GLN A 200 -19.07 -21.94 0.34
CA GLN A 200 -19.58 -22.88 1.35
C GLN A 200 -20.94 -22.46 1.96
N GLY A 201 -21.50 -21.33 1.54
CA GLY A 201 -22.75 -20.80 2.09
C GLY A 201 -22.62 -20.24 3.52
N LYS A 202 -21.42 -19.99 4.00
CA LYS A 202 -21.16 -19.43 5.34
C LYS A 202 -21.31 -17.92 5.39
N LEU A 203 -20.96 -17.25 4.27
CA LEU A 203 -21.03 -15.80 4.12
C LEU A 203 -21.77 -15.46 2.82
N SER A 204 -22.38 -14.26 2.76
CA SER A 204 -22.85 -13.65 1.52
C SER A 204 -21.72 -12.80 0.89
N PRO A 205 -21.50 -12.85 -0.43
CA PRO A 205 -20.62 -11.92 -1.09
C PRO A 205 -21.05 -10.46 -0.96
N ASP A 206 -22.34 -10.21 -0.70
CA ASP A 206 -22.91 -8.86 -0.64
C ASP A 206 -22.44 -8.04 0.57
N ILE A 207 -21.83 -8.68 1.57
CA ILE A 207 -21.29 -7.95 2.73
C ILE A 207 -20.00 -7.20 2.40
N VAL A 208 -19.31 -7.56 1.30
CA VAL A 208 -18.08 -6.86 0.86
C VAL A 208 -18.37 -5.98 -0.35
N LEU A 209 -18.15 -4.68 -0.18
CA LEU A 209 -18.33 -3.70 -1.23
C LEU A 209 -17.22 -3.82 -2.30
N SER A 210 -17.58 -3.60 -3.56
CA SER A 210 -16.74 -3.79 -4.74
C SER A 210 -15.74 -2.65 -4.99
N GLY A 211 -14.86 -2.85 -5.96
CA GLY A 211 -13.94 -1.81 -6.46
C GLY A 211 -14.65 -0.55 -6.99
N THR A 212 -15.87 -0.64 -7.49
CA THR A 212 -16.67 0.53 -7.88
C THR A 212 -17.02 1.41 -6.68
N HIS A 213 -17.30 0.81 -5.52
CA HIS A 213 -17.53 1.58 -4.29
C HIS A 213 -16.24 2.27 -3.83
N TYR A 214 -15.08 1.63 -3.96
CA TYR A 214 -13.79 2.28 -3.74
C TYR A 214 -13.59 3.49 -4.64
N MET A 215 -13.95 3.40 -5.93
CA MET A 215 -13.80 4.52 -6.85
C MET A 215 -14.73 5.70 -6.49
N THR A 216 -15.98 5.42 -6.11
CA THR A 216 -16.91 6.49 -5.68
C THR A 216 -16.47 7.14 -4.38
N ASP A 217 -15.91 6.37 -3.45
CA ASP A 217 -15.34 6.90 -2.21
C ASP A 217 -14.09 7.76 -2.49
N LEU A 218 -13.19 7.28 -3.37
CA LEU A 218 -12.02 8.02 -3.82
C LEU A 218 -12.37 9.35 -4.49
N MET A 219 -13.42 9.37 -5.31
CA MET A 219 -13.93 10.63 -5.90
C MET A 219 -14.34 11.63 -4.83
N SER A 220 -15.11 11.16 -3.85
CA SER A 220 -15.55 11.99 -2.72
C SER A 220 -14.37 12.52 -1.89
N PHE A 221 -13.40 11.64 -1.62
CA PHE A 221 -12.16 12.03 -0.95
C PHE A 221 -11.39 13.09 -1.74
N TYR A 222 -11.19 12.88 -3.05
CA TYR A 222 -10.40 13.77 -3.89
C TYR A 222 -11.04 15.16 -4.04
N GLN A 223 -12.36 15.20 -4.27
CA GLN A 223 -13.14 16.44 -4.33
C GLN A 223 -13.20 17.17 -2.98
N GLY A 224 -13.18 16.44 -1.87
CA GLY A 224 -13.17 16.99 -0.51
C GLY A 224 -11.79 17.42 -0.01
N ALA A 225 -10.72 17.17 -0.76
CA ALA A 225 -9.37 17.53 -0.34
C ALA A 225 -9.20 19.06 -0.30
N ASN A 226 -8.80 19.57 0.87
CA ASN A 226 -8.57 20.98 1.08
C ASN A 226 -7.10 21.39 0.99
N THR A 227 -6.23 20.43 0.71
CA THR A 227 -4.78 20.61 0.60
C THR A 227 -4.28 20.00 -0.70
N PRO A 228 -3.19 20.55 -1.29
CA PRO A 228 -2.57 19.93 -2.46
C PRO A 228 -2.13 18.48 -2.16
N LEU A 229 -2.36 17.58 -3.12
CA LEU A 229 -2.02 16.16 -2.99
C LEU A 229 -0.80 15.80 -3.84
N ALA A 230 0.22 15.24 -3.19
CA ALA A 230 1.32 14.55 -3.83
C ALA A 230 0.93 13.10 -4.16
N PHE A 231 1.38 12.58 -5.29
CA PHE A 231 1.20 11.17 -5.66
C PHE A 231 2.55 10.46 -5.69
N LEU A 232 2.80 9.58 -4.70
CA LEU A 232 3.99 8.73 -4.65
C LEU A 232 3.62 7.31 -5.05
N GLN A 233 4.12 6.88 -6.19
CA GLN A 233 3.83 5.57 -6.76
C GLN A 233 5.00 4.61 -6.51
N SER A 234 4.75 3.57 -5.71
CA SER A 234 5.65 2.45 -5.50
C SER A 234 5.23 1.27 -6.38
N GLY A 235 6.04 0.96 -7.39
CA GLY A 235 5.69 0.01 -8.43
C GLY A 235 4.67 0.58 -9.40
N GLY A 236 3.60 -0.15 -9.69
CA GLY A 236 2.56 0.26 -10.63
C GLY A 236 1.32 -0.60 -10.50
N GLY A 237 0.90 -1.22 -11.60
CA GLY A 237 -0.29 -2.08 -11.63
C GLY A 237 -1.55 -1.38 -11.14
N ILE A 238 -2.51 -2.17 -10.66
CA ILE A 238 -3.81 -1.65 -10.22
C ILE A 238 -3.70 -0.70 -9.01
N ALA A 239 -2.77 -0.94 -8.10
CA ALA A 239 -2.58 -0.09 -6.93
C ALA A 239 -2.23 1.37 -7.29
N GLY A 240 -1.47 1.56 -8.38
CA GLY A 240 -1.08 2.88 -8.87
C GLY A 240 -2.06 3.47 -9.89
N ASP A 241 -2.53 2.67 -10.85
CA ASP A 241 -3.36 3.17 -11.94
C ASP A 241 -4.79 3.50 -11.48
N PHE A 242 -5.35 2.71 -10.58
CA PHE A 242 -6.69 2.94 -10.06
C PHE A 242 -6.85 4.34 -9.44
N PRO A 243 -6.05 4.77 -8.45
CA PRO A 243 -6.27 6.06 -7.83
C PRO A 243 -5.87 7.26 -8.71
N ILE A 244 -4.83 7.14 -9.54
CA ILE A 244 -4.41 8.28 -10.35
C ILE A 244 -5.46 8.66 -11.40
N CYS A 245 -6.34 7.72 -11.76
CA CYS A 245 -7.41 7.92 -12.73
C CYS A 245 -8.60 8.70 -12.17
N VAL A 246 -8.63 9.04 -10.88
CA VAL A 246 -9.71 9.88 -10.32
C VAL A 246 -9.83 11.23 -11.03
N VAL A 247 -8.70 11.84 -11.39
CA VAL A 247 -8.67 13.15 -12.07
C VAL A 247 -9.32 13.09 -13.46
N PRO A 248 -8.87 12.23 -14.40
CA PRO A 248 -9.55 12.11 -15.69
C PRO A 248 -11.01 11.65 -15.56
N LEU A 249 -11.36 10.82 -14.55
CA LEU A 249 -12.75 10.43 -14.30
C LEU A 249 -13.61 11.65 -13.96
N LEU A 250 -13.19 12.51 -13.04
CA LEU A 250 -13.91 13.74 -12.69
C LEU A 250 -14.03 14.67 -13.90
N HIS A 251 -12.95 14.86 -14.63
CA HIS A 251 -12.90 15.79 -15.75
C HIS A 251 -13.62 15.29 -17.00
N GLN A 252 -13.37 14.05 -17.41
CA GLN A 252 -13.85 13.50 -18.69
C GLN A 252 -15.21 12.81 -18.56
N ASP A 253 -15.44 12.03 -17.50
CA ASP A 253 -16.66 11.24 -17.35
C ASP A 253 -17.76 12.01 -16.63
N LEU A 254 -17.43 12.87 -15.66
CA LEU A 254 -18.39 13.75 -14.99
C LEU A 254 -18.47 15.15 -15.59
N GLY A 255 -17.55 15.55 -16.46
CA GLY A 255 -17.55 16.84 -17.15
C GLY A 255 -17.22 18.02 -16.24
N GLU A 256 -16.53 17.80 -15.14
CA GLU A 256 -16.11 18.89 -14.25
C GLU A 256 -15.01 19.75 -14.91
N THR A 257 -15.14 21.05 -14.81
CA THR A 257 -14.24 22.00 -15.50
C THR A 257 -13.07 22.48 -14.63
N GLU A 258 -13.21 22.41 -13.32
CA GLU A 258 -12.22 22.86 -12.34
C GLU A 258 -11.82 21.69 -11.44
N VAL A 259 -11.01 20.79 -12.00
CA VAL A 259 -10.46 19.63 -11.26
C VAL A 259 -9.00 19.90 -10.97
N GLU A 260 -8.64 19.90 -9.69
CA GLU A 260 -7.24 20.00 -9.28
C GLU A 260 -6.46 18.79 -9.80
N LEU A 261 -5.28 19.02 -10.36
CA LEU A 261 -4.39 17.95 -10.79
C LEU A 261 -3.53 17.50 -9.61
N TRP A 262 -2.94 16.29 -9.71
CA TRP A 262 -1.93 15.88 -8.74
C TRP A 262 -0.78 16.88 -8.72
N SER A 263 -0.53 17.49 -7.57
CA SER A 263 0.36 18.65 -7.43
C SER A 263 1.84 18.28 -7.37
N TRP A 264 2.16 17.04 -7.11
CA TRP A 264 3.51 16.46 -7.10
C TRP A 264 3.44 15.00 -7.47
N PHE A 265 4.48 14.49 -8.15
CA PHE A 265 4.49 13.09 -8.58
C PHE A 265 5.88 12.47 -8.45
N CYS A 266 5.97 11.28 -7.90
CA CYS A 266 7.16 10.43 -7.97
C CYS A 266 6.78 8.98 -8.24
N GLN A 267 7.48 8.35 -9.17
CA GLN A 267 7.37 6.94 -9.47
C GLN A 267 8.68 6.24 -9.09
N ILE A 268 8.56 5.17 -8.30
CA ILE A 268 9.66 4.26 -7.98
C ILE A 268 9.32 2.92 -8.63
N THR A 269 10.14 2.45 -9.56
CA THR A 269 9.90 1.21 -10.28
C THR A 269 11.19 0.62 -10.83
N ASP A 270 11.31 -0.70 -10.85
CA ASP A 270 12.34 -1.46 -11.53
C ASP A 270 11.96 -1.76 -13.00
N ALA A 271 10.69 -1.52 -13.37
CA ALA A 271 10.21 -1.74 -14.73
C ALA A 271 10.83 -0.74 -15.71
N THR A 272 11.27 -1.26 -16.87
CA THR A 272 11.71 -0.43 -17.99
C THR A 272 10.52 0.17 -18.72
N ALA A 273 10.72 1.30 -19.41
CA ALA A 273 9.75 1.85 -20.35
C ALA A 273 9.43 0.75 -21.38
N SER A 274 8.18 0.32 -21.42
CA SER A 274 7.78 -0.83 -22.19
C SER A 274 6.45 -0.65 -22.90
N PHE A 275 6.09 -1.62 -23.62
CA PHE A 275 5.03 -1.80 -24.59
C PHE A 275 3.64 -1.87 -23.92
N GLY A 276 3.18 -0.76 -23.34
CA GLY A 276 1.86 -0.61 -22.73
C GLY A 276 1.81 -0.94 -21.24
N GLY A 277 2.93 -1.29 -20.59
CA GLY A 277 2.98 -1.54 -19.15
C GLY A 277 2.90 -0.23 -18.35
N TYR A 278 1.92 -0.11 -17.48
CA TYR A 278 1.74 1.08 -16.64
C TYR A 278 2.94 1.36 -15.72
N SER A 279 3.53 0.33 -15.12
CA SER A 279 4.67 0.45 -14.20
C SER A 279 5.92 1.06 -14.85
N GLY A 280 6.12 0.85 -16.16
CA GLY A 280 7.25 1.42 -16.92
C GLY A 280 6.93 2.72 -17.66
N ALA A 281 5.67 3.19 -17.62
CA ALA A 281 5.26 4.40 -18.30
C ALA A 281 5.90 5.65 -17.67
N PRO A 282 6.62 6.49 -18.47
CA PRO A 282 7.29 7.66 -17.94
C PRO A 282 6.29 8.69 -17.37
N PRO A 283 6.68 9.49 -16.37
CA PRO A 283 5.78 10.47 -15.74
C PRO A 283 5.11 11.44 -16.73
N ASN A 284 5.80 11.86 -17.78
CA ASN A 284 5.25 12.77 -18.79
C ASN A 284 4.05 12.19 -19.56
N GLU A 285 3.97 10.86 -19.71
CA GLU A 285 2.82 10.21 -20.34
C GLU A 285 1.51 10.52 -19.62
N LYS A 286 1.57 10.68 -18.30
CA LYS A 286 0.42 11.00 -17.45
C LYS A 286 -0.18 12.39 -17.72
N ILE A 287 0.58 13.31 -18.35
CA ILE A 287 0.11 14.63 -18.78
C ILE A 287 -0.94 14.48 -19.89
N SER A 288 -0.71 13.59 -20.86
CA SER A 288 -1.65 13.37 -21.97
C SER A 288 -2.99 12.77 -21.53
N TRP A 289 -3.03 12.16 -20.34
CA TRP A 289 -4.23 11.64 -19.71
C TRP A 289 -4.91 12.63 -18.75
N GLY A 290 -4.39 13.87 -18.67
CA GLY A 290 -4.93 14.88 -17.75
C GLY A 290 -4.73 14.59 -16.26
N LYS A 291 -3.77 13.74 -15.92
CA LYS A 291 -3.46 13.35 -14.53
C LYS A 291 -2.51 14.35 -13.86
N LEU A 292 -1.53 14.86 -14.62
CA LEU A 292 -0.48 15.79 -14.18
C LEU A 292 -0.46 17.04 -15.05
N GLY A 293 -0.06 18.18 -14.46
CA GLY A 293 0.25 19.40 -15.18
C GLY A 293 1.64 19.39 -15.84
N ILE A 294 1.86 20.33 -16.77
CA ILE A 294 3.16 20.50 -17.42
C ILE A 294 4.24 20.84 -16.36
N ASP A 295 3.90 21.73 -15.43
CA ASP A 295 4.80 22.24 -14.41
C ASP A 295 4.80 21.41 -13.11
N THR A 296 3.96 20.36 -13.01
CA THR A 296 3.97 19.47 -11.84
C THR A 296 5.36 18.93 -11.59
N PRO A 297 5.97 19.12 -10.40
CA PRO A 297 7.23 18.46 -10.04
C PRO A 297 7.07 16.95 -10.17
N LYS A 298 7.95 16.30 -10.96
CA LYS A 298 7.82 14.88 -11.24
C LYS A 298 9.17 14.19 -11.30
N PHE A 299 9.23 13.03 -10.66
CA PHE A 299 10.44 12.23 -10.50
C PHE A 299 10.18 10.79 -10.95
N ASN A 300 11.19 10.20 -11.57
CA ASN A 300 11.18 8.78 -11.94
C ASN A 300 12.45 8.13 -11.42
N ILE A 301 12.29 7.26 -10.43
CA ILE A 301 13.39 6.55 -9.78
C ILE A 301 13.33 5.09 -10.26
N GLN A 302 14.30 4.70 -11.06
CA GLN A 302 14.42 3.32 -11.53
C GLN A 302 15.19 2.50 -10.50
N SER A 303 14.49 1.93 -9.54
CA SER A 303 15.07 1.16 -8.44
C SER A 303 13.99 0.32 -7.74
N ASP A 304 14.46 -0.57 -6.87
CA ASP A 304 13.63 -1.31 -5.93
C ASP A 304 13.03 -0.37 -4.87
N ALA A 305 11.71 -0.45 -4.72
CA ALA A 305 10.98 0.40 -3.77
C ALA A 305 11.29 0.06 -2.30
N THR A 306 11.67 -1.19 -1.99
CA THR A 306 12.07 -1.59 -0.62
C THR A 306 13.37 -0.93 -0.17
N ILE A 307 14.20 -0.49 -1.13
CA ILE A 307 15.43 0.28 -0.87
C ILE A 307 15.11 1.78 -0.78
N VAL A 308 14.28 2.29 -1.69
CA VAL A 308 14.09 3.74 -1.86
C VAL A 308 13.09 4.32 -0.86
N LEU A 309 11.96 3.63 -0.59
CA LEU A 309 10.92 4.17 0.30
C LEU A 309 11.43 4.46 1.72
N PRO A 310 12.19 3.57 2.39
CA PRO A 310 12.75 3.87 3.70
C PRO A 310 13.69 5.09 3.70
N LEU A 311 14.44 5.31 2.61
CA LEU A 311 15.28 6.49 2.46
C LEU A 311 14.47 7.78 2.30
N LEU A 312 13.41 7.75 1.47
CA LEU A 312 12.52 8.90 1.31
C LEU A 312 11.79 9.24 2.60
N PHE A 313 11.21 8.25 3.27
CA PHE A 313 10.49 8.46 4.53
C PHE A 313 11.44 8.88 5.66
N GLY A 314 12.60 8.24 5.76
CA GLY A 314 13.64 8.63 6.72
C GLY A 314 14.15 10.06 6.50
N TYR A 315 14.27 10.49 5.24
CA TYR A 315 14.62 11.87 4.89
C TYR A 315 13.55 12.88 5.32
N VAL A 316 12.27 12.59 5.03
CA VAL A 316 11.14 13.44 5.42
C VAL A 316 11.05 13.55 6.94
N LEU A 317 11.16 12.43 7.65
CA LEU A 317 11.03 12.33 9.11
C LEU A 317 12.28 12.81 9.86
N ASP A 318 13.39 13.06 9.15
CA ASP A 318 14.69 13.46 9.71
C ASP A 318 15.28 12.44 10.69
N LEU A 319 15.20 11.14 10.35
CA LEU A 319 15.69 10.01 11.15
C LEU A 319 17.22 9.87 11.12
#